data_b0aaea1749477d7f8da9de470aead2b6
#
_entry.id   b0aaea1749477d7f8da9de470aead2b6
#
_cell.length_a   1.000
_cell.length_b   1.000
_cell.length_c   1.000
_cell.angle_alpha   90.00
_cell.angle_beta   90.00
_cell.angle_gamma   90.00
#
_symmetry.space_group_name_H-M   'P 1'
#
loop_
_entity.id
_entity.type
_entity.pdbx_description
1 polymer ?
#
loop_
_entity_poly.entity_id
_entity_poly.type
_entity_poly.pdbx_seq_one_letter_code
_entity_poly.pdbx_strand_id
1 'polypeptide(L)'
;DWKHYPPCVQKMISEKWEGNHRNELLFNVGVLEMKKADGSLNANEMQNILQKRNYEIFTTPLDPKEVETLAKSISKKDYAYKCPPKTNAIAPLCNKDLCKLRKLGIGSQVPDMIDDFEDVEFIRSTKSIEYTFKFQGEKIIINPEDMKDEKSFRVKLLRYGIYWMTLPRPKSGPSPFEMLMATLVRKAVEKESMKFEDTLGEEKYNFLKKFFESHIEEDDFEKLQDNYVILDSTTNI
;
A
#
# COMPACT_ATOMS: atom_id res chain seq x y z
N ASP A 1 -5.16 8.12 -2.70
CA ASP A 1 -4.54 6.81 -2.53
C ASP A 1 -3.94 6.70 -1.14
N TRP A 2 -4.44 5.74 -0.34
CA TRP A 2 -4.08 5.55 1.06
C TRP A 2 -2.85 4.65 1.27
N LYS A 3 -2.32 4.06 0.21
CA LYS A 3 -1.19 3.10 0.28
C LYS A 3 0.09 3.70 0.91
N HIS A 4 0.24 5.03 0.83
CA HIS A 4 1.40 5.75 1.36
C HIS A 4 1.27 6.12 2.85
N TYR A 5 0.08 6.00 3.42
CA TYR A 5 -0.19 6.36 4.81
C TYR A 5 0.26 5.29 5.80
N PRO A 6 0.46 5.64 7.09
CA PRO A 6 0.74 4.67 8.12
C PRO A 6 -0.29 3.53 8.17
N PRO A 7 0.10 2.29 8.48
CA PRO A 7 -0.83 1.14 8.53
C PRO A 7 -2.03 1.34 9.44
N CYS A 8 -1.86 2.03 10.57
CA CYS A 8 -2.97 2.37 11.48
C CYS A 8 -4.02 3.25 10.81
N VAL A 9 -3.61 4.22 9.99
CA VAL A 9 -4.52 5.08 9.22
C VAL A 9 -5.24 4.28 8.14
N GLN A 10 -4.52 3.43 7.41
CA GLN A 10 -5.11 2.56 6.39
C GLN A 10 -6.19 1.64 7.00
N LYS A 11 -5.91 1.05 8.16
CA LYS A 11 -6.85 0.16 8.84
C LYS A 11 -8.08 0.89 9.36
N MET A 12 -7.93 2.10 9.91
CA MET A 12 -9.07 2.93 10.33
C MET A 12 -10.02 3.25 9.17
N ILE A 13 -9.48 3.44 7.96
CA ILE A 13 -10.28 3.72 6.77
C ILE A 13 -11.00 2.46 6.29
N SER A 14 -10.29 1.33 6.21
CA SER A 14 -10.87 0.08 5.72
C SER A 14 -12.01 -0.44 6.62
N GLU A 15 -11.88 -0.26 7.94
CA GLU A 15 -12.85 -0.76 8.93
C GLU A 15 -13.86 0.31 9.36
N LYS A 16 -13.70 1.56 8.96
CA LYS A 16 -14.39 2.76 9.47
C LYS A 16 -14.35 2.88 11.00
N TRP A 17 -13.72 3.94 11.46
CA TRP A 17 -13.50 4.13 12.89
C TRP A 17 -14.77 4.59 13.61
N GLU A 18 -15.17 3.86 14.65
CA GLU A 18 -16.34 4.18 15.51
C GLU A 18 -15.94 4.70 16.89
N GLY A 19 -14.65 4.64 17.23
CA GLY A 19 -14.14 4.93 18.57
C GLY A 19 -14.07 6.42 18.92
N ASN A 20 -13.66 6.68 20.15
CA ASN A 20 -13.30 8.02 20.64
C ASN A 20 -12.05 8.57 19.95
N HIS A 21 -11.64 9.79 20.28
CA HIS A 21 -10.45 10.47 19.74
C HIS A 21 -10.52 10.85 18.25
N ARG A 22 -11.71 10.96 17.67
CA ARG A 22 -11.91 11.33 16.27
C ARG A 22 -11.23 12.66 15.89
N ASN A 23 -11.30 13.65 16.77
CA ASN A 23 -10.67 14.97 16.56
C ASN A 23 -9.14 14.84 16.47
N GLU A 24 -8.51 14.13 17.40
CA GLU A 24 -7.06 13.87 17.40
C GLU A 24 -6.64 13.06 16.17
N LEU A 25 -7.43 12.08 15.75
CA LEU A 25 -7.19 11.28 14.58
C LEU A 25 -7.24 12.10 13.29
N LEU A 26 -8.29 12.89 13.13
CA LEU A 26 -8.43 13.76 11.95
C LEU A 26 -7.34 14.82 11.91
N PHE A 27 -6.94 15.36 13.06
CA PHE A 27 -5.80 16.26 13.16
C PHE A 27 -4.51 15.59 12.65
N ASN A 28 -4.22 14.38 13.11
CA ASN A 28 -3.04 13.63 12.67
C ASN A 28 -3.06 13.31 11.17
N VAL A 29 -4.24 12.97 10.62
CA VAL A 29 -4.41 12.79 9.17
C VAL A 29 -4.13 14.10 8.43
N GLY A 30 -4.62 15.24 8.93
CA GLY A 30 -4.33 16.55 8.35
C GLY A 30 -2.85 16.90 8.35
N VAL A 31 -2.12 16.55 9.41
CA VAL A 31 -0.64 16.72 9.45
C VAL A 31 0.03 15.88 8.35
N LEU A 32 -0.46 14.66 8.09
CA LEU A 32 0.06 13.85 6.98
C LEU A 32 -0.30 14.41 5.61
N GLU A 33 -1.50 14.95 5.43
CA GLU A 33 -1.89 15.64 4.18
C GLU A 33 -1.05 16.89 3.93
N MET A 34 -0.74 17.66 4.99
CA MET A 34 0.16 18.81 4.90
C MET A 34 1.56 18.35 4.47
N LYS A 35 2.09 17.29 5.08
CA LYS A 35 3.38 16.71 4.70
C LYS A 35 3.39 16.23 3.24
N LYS A 36 2.30 15.59 2.79
CA LYS A 36 2.14 15.14 1.41
C LYS A 36 2.18 16.27 0.39
N ALA A 37 1.70 17.44 0.78
CA ALA A 37 1.68 18.65 -0.03
C ALA A 37 2.88 19.58 0.23
N ASP A 38 3.96 19.08 0.83
CA ASP A 38 5.18 19.83 1.15
C ASP A 38 4.93 21.15 1.88
N GLY A 39 3.92 21.16 2.76
CA GLY A 39 3.56 22.34 3.56
C GLY A 39 2.79 23.43 2.80
N SER A 40 2.37 23.19 1.56
CA SER A 40 1.80 24.23 0.67
C SER A 40 0.31 24.47 0.83
N LEU A 41 -0.43 23.67 1.64
CA LEU A 41 -1.88 23.77 1.77
C LEU A 41 -2.29 24.98 2.64
N ASN A 42 -3.17 25.82 2.10
CA ASN A 42 -3.84 26.85 2.89
C ASN A 42 -5.02 26.29 3.71
N ALA A 43 -5.60 27.12 4.58
CA ALA A 43 -6.66 26.68 5.50
C ALA A 43 -7.94 26.18 4.79
N ASN A 44 -8.30 26.77 3.65
CA ASN A 44 -9.50 26.37 2.90
C ASN A 44 -9.28 25.03 2.17
N GLU A 45 -8.12 24.86 1.56
CA GLU A 45 -7.72 23.61 0.93
C GLU A 45 -7.65 22.48 1.96
N MET A 46 -7.02 22.73 3.10
CA MET A 46 -6.97 21.78 4.22
C MET A 46 -8.36 21.43 4.71
N GLN A 47 -9.27 22.41 4.86
CA GLN A 47 -10.65 22.15 5.28
C GLN A 47 -11.38 21.23 4.32
N ASN A 48 -11.27 21.45 3.00
CA ASN A 48 -11.89 20.61 1.99
C ASN A 48 -11.34 19.17 2.05
N ILE A 49 -10.03 19.02 2.19
CA ILE A 49 -9.39 17.71 2.34
C ILE A 49 -9.89 17.03 3.62
N LEU A 50 -9.83 17.70 4.75
CA LEU A 50 -10.25 17.11 6.03
C LEU A 50 -11.74 16.76 6.06
N GLN A 51 -12.60 17.56 5.42
CA GLN A 51 -14.02 17.22 5.30
C GLN A 51 -14.21 15.91 4.57
N LYS A 52 -13.51 15.70 3.45
CA LYS A 52 -13.54 14.42 2.71
C LYS A 52 -13.02 13.27 3.58
N ARG A 53 -11.87 13.44 4.24
CA ARG A 53 -11.25 12.43 5.12
C ARG A 53 -12.14 12.06 6.30
N ASN A 54 -12.85 13.04 6.86
CA ASN A 54 -13.79 12.86 7.95
C ASN A 54 -14.89 11.83 7.60
N TYR A 55 -15.46 11.91 6.40
CA TYR A 55 -16.45 10.93 5.92
C TYR A 55 -15.83 9.59 5.50
N GLU A 56 -14.61 9.58 5.01
CA GLU A 56 -13.93 8.34 4.62
C GLU A 56 -13.53 7.50 5.85
N ILE A 57 -13.07 8.13 6.92
CA ILE A 57 -12.48 7.46 8.09
C ILE A 57 -13.54 7.07 9.12
N PHE A 58 -14.52 7.94 9.40
CA PHE A 58 -15.42 7.76 10.54
C PHE A 58 -16.81 7.30 10.14
N THR A 59 -17.37 6.38 10.91
CA THR A 59 -18.78 5.99 10.81
C THR A 59 -19.69 7.16 11.19
N THR A 60 -19.30 7.88 12.28
CA THR A 60 -19.96 9.13 12.69
C THR A 60 -18.96 10.28 12.51
N PRO A 61 -19.05 11.06 11.42
CA PRO A 61 -18.16 12.18 11.15
C PRO A 61 -18.22 13.27 12.23
N LEU A 62 -17.13 14.05 12.34
CA LEU A 62 -17.09 15.25 13.17
C LEU A 62 -17.95 16.36 12.55
N ASP A 63 -18.41 17.28 13.41
CA ASP A 63 -19.13 18.48 12.97
C ASP A 63 -18.26 19.34 12.02
N PRO A 64 -18.83 19.96 10.98
CA PRO A 64 -18.10 20.80 10.04
C PRO A 64 -17.32 21.94 10.71
N LYS A 65 -17.80 22.50 11.82
CA LYS A 65 -17.10 23.57 12.57
C LYS A 65 -15.85 23.03 13.28
N GLU A 66 -15.91 21.77 13.78
CA GLU A 66 -14.72 21.12 14.35
C GLU A 66 -13.66 20.91 13.27
N VAL A 67 -14.07 20.43 12.07
CA VAL A 67 -13.17 20.25 10.93
C VAL A 67 -12.54 21.57 10.50
N GLU A 68 -13.31 22.65 10.42
CA GLU A 68 -12.80 24.00 10.11
C GLU A 68 -11.75 24.46 11.14
N THR A 69 -12.02 24.23 12.44
CA THR A 69 -11.09 24.57 13.52
C THR A 69 -9.78 23.80 13.40
N LEU A 70 -9.84 22.51 13.08
CA LEU A 70 -8.67 21.68 12.84
C LEU A 70 -7.87 22.19 11.64
N ALA A 71 -8.53 22.47 10.51
CA ALA A 71 -7.88 22.96 9.30
C ALA A 71 -7.12 24.28 9.56
N LYS A 72 -7.75 25.25 10.24
CA LYS A 72 -7.12 26.51 10.64
C LYS A 72 -5.93 26.29 11.57
N SER A 73 -6.00 25.33 12.47
CA SER A 73 -4.90 25.00 13.39
C SER A 73 -3.71 24.44 12.65
N ILE A 74 -3.94 23.43 11.80
CA ILE A 74 -2.89 22.72 11.04
C ILE A 74 -2.17 23.68 10.08
N SER A 75 -2.91 24.56 9.40
CA SER A 75 -2.32 25.50 8.42
C SER A 75 -1.51 26.65 9.04
N LYS A 76 -1.58 26.85 10.36
CA LYS A 76 -0.87 27.94 11.05
C LYS A 76 0.53 27.56 11.53
N LYS A 77 0.80 26.26 11.74
CA LYS A 77 2.03 25.78 12.36
C LYS A 77 2.50 24.51 11.68
N ASP A 78 3.81 24.38 11.62
CA ASP A 78 4.42 23.11 11.23
C ASP A 78 4.29 22.11 12.38
N TYR A 79 3.44 21.10 12.17
CA TYR A 79 3.20 20.03 13.12
C TYR A 79 3.85 18.72 12.65
N ALA A 80 4.50 18.04 13.59
CA ALA A 80 4.94 16.67 13.37
C ALA A 80 3.81 15.69 13.73
N TYR A 81 3.61 14.67 12.92
CA TYR A 81 2.72 13.56 13.24
C TYR A 81 3.19 12.87 14.53
N LYS A 82 2.26 12.62 15.44
CA LYS A 82 2.52 11.91 16.69
C LYS A 82 1.88 10.52 16.65
N CYS A 83 2.67 9.49 16.86
CA CYS A 83 2.12 8.15 17.06
C CYS A 83 1.21 8.15 18.28
N PRO A 84 0.06 7.44 18.23
CA PRO A 84 -0.84 7.33 19.38
C PRO A 84 -0.11 6.70 20.58
N PRO A 85 -0.35 7.18 21.82
CA PRO A 85 0.16 6.56 23.01
C PRO A 85 -0.27 5.09 23.12
N LYS A 86 0.50 4.25 23.80
CA LYS A 86 0.19 2.82 23.97
C LYS A 86 -1.18 2.55 24.62
N THR A 87 -1.70 3.51 25.36
CA THR A 87 -3.01 3.46 26.02
C THR A 87 -4.17 3.87 25.11
N ASN A 88 -3.89 4.37 23.92
CA ASN A 88 -4.90 4.79 22.96
C ASN A 88 -5.46 3.57 22.22
N ALA A 89 -6.75 3.58 21.92
CA ALA A 89 -7.45 2.53 21.16
C ALA A 89 -6.85 2.26 19.76
N ILE A 90 -6.09 3.20 19.20
CA ILE A 90 -5.42 3.06 17.91
C ILE A 90 -4.08 2.31 18.03
N ALA A 91 -3.48 2.28 19.20
CA ALA A 91 -2.18 1.64 19.42
C ALA A 91 -2.13 0.18 18.91
N PRO A 92 -3.17 -0.65 19.11
CA PRO A 92 -3.21 -2.01 18.54
C PRO A 92 -3.15 -2.07 17.01
N LEU A 93 -3.54 -1.00 16.32
CA LEU A 93 -3.49 -0.92 14.85
C LEU A 93 -2.11 -0.56 14.34
N CYS A 94 -1.17 -0.22 15.23
CA CYS A 94 0.16 0.22 14.85
C CYS A 94 1.03 -0.98 14.45
N ASN A 95 1.59 -0.92 13.24
CA ASN A 95 2.65 -1.80 12.79
C ASN A 95 3.86 -0.93 12.42
N LYS A 96 4.85 -0.87 13.33
CA LYS A 96 6.02 0.00 13.19
C LYS A 96 6.88 -0.35 11.99
N ASP A 97 7.03 -1.64 11.69
CA ASP A 97 7.91 -2.10 10.62
C ASP A 97 7.28 -1.78 9.26
N LEU A 98 5.98 -2.04 9.10
CA LEU A 98 5.25 -1.60 7.91
C LEU A 98 5.17 -0.07 7.80
N CYS A 99 5.07 0.65 8.92
CA CYS A 99 5.01 2.11 8.92
C CYS A 99 6.29 2.73 8.34
N LYS A 100 7.47 2.21 8.70
CA LYS A 100 8.76 2.66 8.14
C LYS A 100 8.87 2.47 6.63
N LEU A 101 8.08 1.56 6.09
CA LEU A 101 8.04 1.24 4.66
C LEU A 101 6.96 2.02 3.90
N ARG A 102 6.28 2.95 4.55
CA ARG A 102 5.30 3.84 3.92
C ARG A 102 5.89 5.24 3.78
N LYS A 103 5.66 5.90 2.65
CA LYS A 103 6.18 7.25 2.34
C LYS A 103 5.82 8.26 3.44
N LEU A 104 4.59 8.25 3.93
CA LEU A 104 4.11 9.10 5.01
C LEU A 104 4.23 8.44 6.39
N GLY A 105 4.93 7.31 6.50
CA GLY A 105 5.15 6.61 7.76
C GLY A 105 6.07 7.39 8.70
N ILE A 106 5.91 7.15 10.01
CA ILE A 106 6.77 7.74 11.02
C ILE A 106 8.14 7.04 11.01
N GLY A 107 9.18 7.84 10.84
CA GLY A 107 10.55 7.32 10.65
C GLY A 107 10.71 6.62 9.30
N SER A 108 9.86 6.95 8.33
CA SER A 108 10.00 6.47 6.96
C SER A 108 11.39 6.80 6.42
N GLN A 109 12.01 5.80 5.85
CA GLN A 109 13.28 5.91 5.14
C GLN A 109 13.08 5.62 3.64
N VAL A 110 11.82 5.48 3.21
CA VAL A 110 11.48 5.25 1.81
C VAL A 110 11.83 6.48 1.01
N PRO A 111 12.70 6.36 0.01
CA PRO A 111 13.01 7.47 -0.87
C PRO A 111 11.76 7.99 -1.59
N ASP A 112 11.65 9.29 -1.77
CA ASP A 112 10.50 9.90 -2.46
C ASP A 112 10.30 9.34 -3.87
N MET A 113 11.41 8.96 -4.51
CA MET A 113 11.44 8.35 -5.84
C MET A 113 10.86 6.95 -5.95
N ILE A 114 10.39 6.31 -4.85
CA ILE A 114 9.78 4.98 -4.95
C ILE A 114 8.53 4.97 -5.82
N ASP A 115 7.85 6.11 -5.93
CA ASP A 115 6.66 6.27 -6.75
C ASP A 115 6.98 6.38 -8.25
N ASP A 116 8.23 6.70 -8.58
CA ASP A 116 8.71 6.73 -9.97
C ASP A 116 8.87 5.32 -10.55
N PHE A 117 8.83 4.29 -9.69
CA PHE A 117 8.89 2.89 -10.09
C PHE A 117 7.48 2.31 -10.17
N GLU A 118 6.97 2.23 -11.40
CA GLU A 118 5.66 1.69 -11.71
C GLU A 118 5.76 0.21 -12.13
N ASP A 119 4.63 -0.51 -12.09
CA ASP A 119 4.48 -1.87 -12.59
C ASP A 119 5.58 -2.85 -12.13
N VAL A 120 6.00 -2.74 -10.87
CA VAL A 120 7.03 -3.61 -10.30
C VAL A 120 6.52 -5.05 -10.26
N GLU A 121 7.22 -5.97 -10.93
CA GLU A 121 6.88 -7.38 -11.04
C GLU A 121 8.10 -8.26 -10.80
N PHE A 122 7.84 -9.48 -10.36
CA PHE A 122 8.83 -10.53 -10.19
C PHE A 122 8.57 -11.63 -11.21
N ILE A 123 9.60 -12.01 -11.94
CA ILE A 123 9.54 -13.08 -12.93
C ILE A 123 10.52 -14.16 -12.51
N ARG A 124 9.99 -15.32 -12.19
CA ARG A 124 10.78 -16.51 -11.91
C ARG A 124 10.74 -17.43 -13.13
N SER A 125 11.91 -17.74 -13.68
CA SER A 125 12.07 -18.79 -14.67
C SER A 125 12.92 -19.93 -14.08
N THR A 126 12.98 -21.05 -14.79
CA THR A 126 13.85 -22.19 -14.39
C THR A 126 15.34 -21.84 -14.40
N LYS A 127 15.71 -20.76 -15.05
CA LYS A 127 17.12 -20.35 -15.28
C LYS A 127 17.51 -19.03 -14.63
N SER A 128 16.56 -18.17 -14.32
CA SER A 128 16.85 -16.82 -13.82
C SER A 128 15.73 -16.26 -12.96
N ILE A 129 16.12 -15.35 -12.07
CA ILE A 129 15.21 -14.47 -11.34
C ILE A 129 15.39 -13.09 -11.92
N GLU A 130 14.30 -12.47 -12.33
CA GLU A 130 14.30 -11.14 -12.91
C GLU A 130 13.22 -10.28 -12.25
N TYR A 131 13.50 -8.99 -12.08
CA TYR A 131 12.54 -7.98 -11.68
C TYR A 131 12.28 -7.05 -12.85
N THR A 132 11.03 -6.74 -13.10
CA THR A 132 10.65 -5.74 -14.11
C THR A 132 9.94 -4.59 -13.45
N PHE A 133 10.19 -3.39 -13.93
CA PHE A 133 9.45 -2.19 -13.53
C PHE A 133 9.49 -1.16 -14.65
N LYS A 134 8.57 -0.20 -14.61
CA LYS A 134 8.66 1.00 -15.43
C LYS A 134 9.29 2.12 -14.61
N PHE A 135 10.21 2.84 -15.23
CA PHE A 135 10.84 4.02 -14.66
C PHE A 135 11.05 5.05 -15.78
N GLN A 136 10.56 6.26 -15.58
CA GLN A 136 10.57 7.33 -16.59
C GLN A 136 9.97 6.89 -17.94
N GLY A 137 8.93 6.05 -17.92
CA GLY A 137 8.24 5.52 -19.09
C GLY A 137 8.89 4.30 -19.74
N GLU A 138 10.13 3.97 -19.41
CA GLU A 138 10.87 2.83 -19.94
C GLU A 138 10.64 1.56 -19.12
N LYS A 139 10.39 0.42 -19.79
CA LYS A 139 10.33 -0.89 -19.14
C LYS A 139 11.75 -1.42 -18.93
N ILE A 140 12.12 -1.59 -17.68
CA ILE A 140 13.45 -2.01 -17.27
C ILE A 140 13.38 -3.44 -16.73
N ILE A 141 14.34 -4.27 -17.15
CA ILE A 141 14.53 -5.63 -16.65
C ILE A 141 15.86 -5.69 -15.93
N ILE A 142 15.84 -6.09 -14.66
CA ILE A 142 17.02 -6.23 -13.82
C ILE A 142 17.05 -7.61 -13.16
N ASN A 143 18.25 -8.09 -12.88
CA ASN A 143 18.47 -9.31 -12.12
C ASN A 143 18.98 -8.96 -10.69
N PRO A 144 19.06 -9.93 -9.77
CA PRO A 144 19.58 -9.69 -8.42
C PRO A 144 21.00 -9.09 -8.38
N GLU A 145 21.84 -9.41 -9.36
CA GLU A 145 23.21 -8.87 -9.43
C GLU A 145 23.21 -7.37 -9.75
N ASP A 146 22.28 -6.92 -10.60
CA ASP A 146 22.11 -5.50 -10.91
C ASP A 146 21.63 -4.71 -9.67
N MET A 147 20.96 -5.37 -8.72
CA MET A 147 20.40 -4.77 -7.48
C MET A 147 21.38 -4.80 -6.30
N LYS A 148 22.50 -5.48 -6.44
CA LYS A 148 23.49 -5.71 -5.38
C LYS A 148 24.05 -4.43 -4.76
N ASP A 149 24.35 -3.45 -5.60
CA ASP A 149 24.88 -2.17 -5.18
C ASP A 149 24.44 -1.05 -6.16
N GLU A 150 24.51 0.19 -5.67
CA GLU A 150 24.03 1.36 -6.44
C GLU A 150 24.83 1.58 -7.73
N LYS A 151 26.11 1.17 -7.78
CA LYS A 151 26.96 1.30 -8.98
C LYS A 151 26.47 0.34 -10.07
N SER A 152 26.22 -0.92 -9.74
CA SER A 152 25.70 -1.95 -10.66
C SER A 152 24.33 -1.54 -11.21
N PHE A 153 23.44 -1.09 -10.34
CA PHE A 153 22.13 -0.58 -10.70
C PHE A 153 22.19 0.61 -11.65
N ARG A 154 23.05 1.59 -11.36
CA ARG A 154 23.27 2.75 -12.22
C ARG A 154 23.79 2.36 -13.60
N VAL A 155 24.78 1.44 -13.67
CA VAL A 155 25.30 0.93 -14.97
C VAL A 155 24.20 0.25 -15.77
N LYS A 156 23.31 -0.47 -15.10
CA LYS A 156 22.17 -1.11 -15.74
C LYS A 156 21.19 -0.07 -16.31
N LEU A 157 20.83 0.95 -15.53
CA LEU A 157 19.90 2.01 -15.97
C LEU A 157 20.49 2.81 -17.16
N LEU A 158 21.80 3.05 -17.20
CA LEU A 158 22.46 3.72 -18.32
C LEU A 158 22.27 2.97 -19.65
N ARG A 159 22.11 1.64 -19.65
CA ARG A 159 21.81 0.85 -20.85
C ARG A 159 20.42 1.16 -21.44
N TYR A 160 19.54 1.70 -20.61
CA TYR A 160 18.20 2.19 -21.01
C TYR A 160 18.18 3.70 -21.27
N GLY A 161 19.36 4.36 -21.29
CA GLY A 161 19.45 5.81 -21.46
C GLY A 161 19.06 6.63 -20.23
N ILE A 162 18.90 5.98 -19.08
CA ILE A 162 18.44 6.61 -17.84
C ILE A 162 19.64 7.00 -16.97
N TYR A 163 19.71 8.28 -16.63
CA TYR A 163 20.70 8.77 -15.69
C TYR A 163 20.18 8.69 -14.26
N TRP A 164 20.94 8.01 -13.42
CA TRP A 164 20.64 7.86 -11.98
C TRP A 164 21.59 8.72 -11.14
N MET A 165 21.01 9.59 -10.30
CA MET A 165 21.79 10.35 -9.33
C MET A 165 22.07 9.48 -8.09
N THR A 166 23.33 9.53 -7.62
CA THR A 166 23.70 8.85 -6.38
C THR A 166 22.90 9.36 -5.20
N LEU A 167 22.30 8.45 -4.45
CA LEU A 167 21.50 8.79 -3.28
C LEU A 167 22.43 9.22 -2.11
N PRO A 168 22.05 10.26 -1.36
CA PRO A 168 22.86 10.71 -0.22
C PRO A 168 22.92 9.62 0.85
N ARG A 169 24.12 9.32 1.35
CA ARG A 169 24.30 8.34 2.42
C ARG A 169 23.98 8.96 3.78
N PRO A 170 23.12 8.33 4.59
CA PRO A 170 22.90 8.77 5.96
C PRO A 170 24.13 8.51 6.82
N LYS A 171 24.30 9.27 7.90
CA LYS A 171 25.39 9.08 8.87
C LYS A 171 25.28 7.75 9.63
N SER A 172 24.09 7.19 9.74
CA SER A 172 23.82 5.90 10.40
C SER A 172 22.56 5.26 9.79
N GLY A 173 22.48 3.92 9.80
CA GLY A 173 21.35 3.15 9.26
C GLY A 173 21.59 2.62 7.85
N PRO A 174 20.62 1.88 7.29
CA PRO A 174 20.71 1.35 5.94
C PRO A 174 20.77 2.48 4.91
N SER A 175 21.46 2.25 3.79
CA SER A 175 21.53 3.22 2.72
C SER A 175 20.16 3.43 2.07
N PRO A 176 19.82 4.63 1.56
CA PRO A 176 18.60 4.86 0.81
C PRO A 176 18.45 3.93 -0.38
N PHE A 177 19.56 3.52 -1.00
CA PHE A 177 19.56 2.55 -2.08
C PHE A 177 19.11 1.16 -1.60
N GLU A 178 19.66 0.66 -0.48
CA GLU A 178 19.23 -0.63 0.11
C GLU A 178 17.74 -0.62 0.47
N MET A 179 17.26 0.48 1.03
CA MET A 179 15.83 0.66 1.35
C MET A 179 14.96 0.67 0.10
N LEU A 180 15.41 1.32 -0.97
CA LEU A 180 14.73 1.33 -2.27
C LEU A 180 14.64 -0.09 -2.83
N MET A 181 15.76 -0.81 -2.91
CA MET A 181 15.80 -2.17 -3.43
C MET A 181 14.92 -3.12 -2.62
N ALA A 182 14.98 -3.07 -1.29
CA ALA A 182 14.12 -3.86 -0.42
C ALA A 182 12.62 -3.57 -0.66
N THR A 183 12.27 -2.31 -0.90
CA THR A 183 10.90 -1.92 -1.19
C THR A 183 10.43 -2.40 -2.56
N LEU A 184 11.28 -2.33 -3.59
CA LEU A 184 10.98 -2.83 -4.94
C LEU A 184 10.75 -4.35 -4.92
N VAL A 185 11.67 -5.09 -4.29
CA VAL A 185 11.55 -6.56 -4.14
C VAL A 185 10.24 -6.93 -3.45
N ARG A 186 9.88 -6.24 -2.37
CA ARG A 186 8.64 -6.53 -1.67
C ARG A 186 7.39 -6.21 -2.51
N LYS A 187 7.36 -5.08 -3.22
CA LYS A 187 6.25 -4.76 -4.14
C LYS A 187 6.07 -5.85 -5.20
N ALA A 188 7.18 -6.37 -5.74
CA ALA A 188 7.16 -7.43 -6.73
C ALA A 188 6.60 -8.74 -6.16
N VAL A 189 7.03 -9.15 -4.97
CA VAL A 189 6.59 -10.38 -4.30
C VAL A 189 5.12 -10.30 -3.89
N GLU A 190 4.67 -9.16 -3.36
CA GLU A 190 3.24 -8.94 -3.03
C GLU A 190 2.36 -9.11 -4.28
N LYS A 191 2.79 -8.58 -5.44
CA LYS A 191 2.06 -8.68 -6.69
C LYS A 191 2.05 -10.12 -7.25
N GLU A 192 3.15 -10.87 -7.11
CA GLU A 192 3.22 -12.28 -7.50
C GLU A 192 2.26 -13.13 -6.67
N SER A 193 2.23 -12.94 -5.35
CA SER A 193 1.34 -13.66 -4.44
C SER A 193 -0.12 -13.45 -4.81
N MET A 194 -0.53 -12.22 -5.09
CA MET A 194 -1.89 -11.90 -5.55
C MET A 194 -2.22 -12.61 -6.87
N LYS A 195 -1.32 -12.54 -7.85
CA LYS A 195 -1.54 -13.21 -9.15
C LYS A 195 -1.67 -14.74 -9.00
N PHE A 196 -0.88 -15.34 -8.11
CA PHE A 196 -0.92 -16.77 -7.87
C PHE A 196 -2.24 -17.21 -7.23
N GLU A 197 -2.76 -16.47 -6.28
CA GLU A 197 -4.06 -16.73 -5.65
C GLU A 197 -5.20 -16.62 -6.66
N ASP A 198 -5.22 -15.55 -7.47
CA ASP A 198 -6.22 -15.34 -8.54
C ASP A 198 -6.15 -16.46 -9.60
N THR A 199 -4.95 -16.79 -10.09
CA THR A 199 -4.76 -17.82 -11.13
C THR A 199 -5.14 -19.20 -10.62
N LEU A 200 -4.78 -19.55 -9.37
CA LEU A 200 -5.13 -20.82 -8.77
C LEU A 200 -6.65 -20.98 -8.58
N GLY A 201 -7.33 -19.91 -8.21
CA GLY A 201 -8.79 -19.86 -8.11
C GLY A 201 -9.46 -20.06 -9.48
N GLU A 202 -8.98 -19.35 -10.50
CA GLU A 202 -9.47 -19.43 -11.86
C GLU A 202 -9.20 -20.82 -12.50
N GLU A 203 -8.01 -21.39 -12.31
CA GLU A 203 -7.67 -22.73 -12.78
C GLU A 203 -8.54 -23.80 -12.13
N LYS A 204 -8.75 -23.73 -10.81
CA LYS A 204 -9.65 -24.66 -10.09
C LYS A 204 -11.08 -24.53 -10.59
N TYR A 205 -11.59 -23.31 -10.75
CA TYR A 205 -12.93 -23.07 -11.27
C TYR A 205 -13.09 -23.62 -12.69
N ASN A 206 -12.15 -23.34 -13.58
CA ASN A 206 -12.18 -23.84 -14.96
C ASN A 206 -12.03 -25.37 -15.04
N PHE A 207 -11.22 -25.97 -14.15
CA PHE A 207 -11.12 -27.42 -14.05
C PHE A 207 -12.43 -28.05 -13.59
N LEU A 208 -13.02 -27.53 -12.52
CA LEU A 208 -14.30 -28.03 -12.00
C LEU A 208 -15.42 -27.87 -13.04
N LYS A 209 -15.49 -26.68 -13.68
CA LYS A 209 -16.46 -26.41 -14.73
C LYS A 209 -16.36 -27.42 -15.88
N LYS A 210 -15.14 -27.65 -16.42
CA LYS A 210 -14.91 -28.64 -17.47
C LYS A 210 -15.20 -30.07 -17.01
N PHE A 211 -14.88 -30.41 -15.78
CA PHE A 211 -15.16 -31.72 -15.21
C PHE A 211 -16.68 -31.97 -15.16
N PHE A 212 -17.45 -31.01 -14.67
CA PHE A 212 -18.90 -31.10 -14.60
C PHE A 212 -19.55 -31.12 -15.99
N GLU A 213 -19.13 -30.26 -16.91
CA GLU A 213 -19.62 -30.24 -18.30
C GLU A 213 -19.34 -31.57 -19.05
N SER A 214 -18.30 -32.31 -18.69
CA SER A 214 -17.92 -33.57 -19.35
C SER A 214 -18.46 -34.83 -18.71
N HIS A 215 -18.98 -34.77 -17.48
CA HIS A 215 -19.35 -35.98 -16.71
C HIS A 215 -20.80 -35.97 -16.19
N ILE A 216 -21.54 -34.88 -16.43
CA ILE A 216 -22.92 -34.77 -15.92
C ILE A 216 -23.85 -34.47 -17.08
N GLU A 217 -24.91 -35.30 -17.26
CA GLU A 217 -25.99 -35.03 -18.18
C GLU A 217 -26.82 -33.83 -17.67
N GLU A 218 -27.43 -33.07 -18.59
CA GLU A 218 -28.12 -31.80 -18.28
C GLU A 218 -29.15 -31.89 -17.13
N ASP A 219 -29.83 -33.03 -16.99
CA ASP A 219 -30.83 -33.27 -15.95
C ASP A 219 -30.26 -33.48 -14.54
N ASP A 220 -28.98 -33.76 -14.40
CA ASP A 220 -28.32 -33.92 -13.10
C ASP A 220 -27.69 -32.62 -12.59
N PHE A 221 -27.53 -31.62 -13.47
CA PHE A 221 -26.92 -30.36 -13.10
C PHE A 221 -27.80 -29.51 -12.16
N GLU A 222 -29.13 -29.51 -12.39
CA GLU A 222 -30.10 -28.83 -11.50
C GLU A 222 -30.13 -29.48 -10.10
N LYS A 223 -30.03 -30.79 -10.00
CA LYS A 223 -29.97 -31.51 -8.72
C LYS A 223 -28.68 -31.29 -7.95
N LEU A 224 -27.59 -31.00 -8.64
CA LEU A 224 -26.30 -30.71 -8.02
C LEU A 224 -26.23 -29.28 -7.49
N GLN A 225 -26.86 -28.30 -8.14
CA GLN A 225 -26.93 -26.93 -7.63
C GLN A 225 -27.62 -26.88 -6.25
N ASP A 226 -28.70 -27.63 -6.07
CA ASP A 226 -29.42 -27.70 -4.79
C ASP A 226 -28.58 -28.39 -3.69
N ASN A 227 -27.75 -29.36 -4.04
CA ASN A 227 -26.86 -30.06 -3.09
C ASN A 227 -25.56 -29.30 -2.77
N TYR A 228 -25.06 -28.46 -3.68
CA TYR A 228 -23.84 -27.65 -3.43
C TYR A 228 -24.07 -26.53 -2.44
N VAL A 229 -25.25 -25.95 -2.37
CA VAL A 229 -25.64 -24.94 -1.37
C VAL A 229 -25.62 -25.53 0.05
N ILE A 230 -25.83 -26.84 0.19
CA ILE A 230 -25.81 -27.54 1.48
C ILE A 230 -24.38 -27.88 1.93
N LEU A 231 -23.43 -28.10 1.01
CA LEU A 231 -22.04 -28.43 1.35
C LEU A 231 -21.24 -27.19 1.78
N ASP A 232 -21.54 -26.02 1.26
CA ASP A 232 -20.85 -24.76 1.62
C ASP A 232 -21.25 -24.24 3.01
N SER A 233 -22.40 -24.71 3.55
CA SER A 233 -22.86 -24.38 4.90
C SER A 233 -22.32 -25.30 6.01
N THR A 234 -21.61 -26.38 5.67
CA THR A 234 -21.16 -27.40 6.65
C THR A 234 -19.64 -27.61 6.75
N THR A 235 -18.85 -26.94 5.92
CA THR A 235 -17.37 -26.98 6.04
C THR A 235 -16.81 -25.73 6.72
N ASN A 236 -17.25 -25.48 7.96
CA ASN A 236 -16.41 -24.84 8.97
C ASN A 236 -15.65 -25.97 9.68
N ILE A 237 -14.47 -26.32 9.20
CA ILE A 237 -13.41 -27.00 9.96
C ILE A 237 -12.10 -26.27 9.65
#